data_8e8caabcfd51790f99fe059dabac1ec9
#
_entry.id   8e8caabcfd51790f99fe059dabac1ec9
#
_cell.length_a   1.000
_cell.length_b   1.000
_cell.length_c   1.000
_cell.angle_alpha   90.00
_cell.angle_beta   90.00
_cell.angle_gamma   90.00
#
_symmetry.space_group_name_H-M   'P 1'
#
loop_
_entity.id
_entity.type
_entity.pdbx_description
1 polymer ?
#
loop_
_entity_poly.entity_id
_entity_poly.type
_entity_poly.pdbx_seq_one_letter_code
_entity_poly.pdbx_strand_id
1 'polypeptide(L)'
;VGDVIVELLQGRGLHVTHYVMSPGSKDRIIQSLVLALEKEEIRFPEYPQLRRELQVYETRVLPSGRVQTGAPVGYHDDCPTALALVNWGLRRGAGSGGETFAMERFGWQ
;
A
#
# COMPACT_ATOMS: atom_id res chain seq x y z
N VAL A 1 16.78 11.95 -2.96
CA VAL A 1 17.29 10.76 -2.28
C VAL A 1 16.63 9.50 -2.82
N GLY A 2 15.30 9.51 -2.95
CA GLY A 2 14.58 8.35 -3.46
C GLY A 2 14.99 7.94 -4.86
N ASP A 3 15.24 8.90 -5.74
CA ASP A 3 15.59 8.63 -7.13
C ASP A 3 16.92 7.88 -7.25
N VAL A 4 17.89 8.25 -6.41
CA VAL A 4 19.19 7.58 -6.40
C VAL A 4 19.06 6.11 -6.00
N ILE A 5 18.24 5.84 -4.98
CA ILE A 5 18.00 4.48 -4.51
C ILE A 5 17.29 3.65 -5.59
N VAL A 6 16.26 4.22 -6.24
CA VAL A 6 15.54 3.55 -7.32
C VAL A 6 16.49 3.20 -8.45
N GLU A 7 17.33 4.15 -8.89
CA GLU A 7 18.28 3.91 -9.96
C GLU A 7 19.29 2.81 -9.59
N LEU A 8 19.78 2.83 -8.35
CA LEU A 8 20.72 1.83 -7.87
C LEU A 8 20.11 0.43 -7.91
N LEU A 9 18.86 0.29 -7.43
CA LEU A 9 18.18 -1.00 -7.40
C LEU A 9 17.88 -1.49 -8.82
N GLN A 10 17.43 -0.61 -9.70
CA GLN A 10 17.17 -0.95 -11.09
C GLN A 10 18.44 -1.38 -11.79
N GLY A 11 19.56 -0.72 -11.50
CA GLY A 11 20.87 -1.08 -12.06
C GLY A 11 21.35 -2.45 -11.62
N ARG A 12 20.83 -2.98 -10.51
CA ARG A 12 21.14 -4.33 -10.03
C ARG A 12 20.18 -5.38 -10.54
N GLY A 13 19.33 -5.04 -11.50
CA GLY A 13 18.41 -5.98 -12.12
C GLY A 13 17.09 -6.17 -11.37
N LEU A 14 16.83 -5.36 -10.34
CA LEU A 14 15.57 -5.43 -9.62
C LEU A 14 14.50 -4.65 -10.35
N HIS A 15 13.29 -5.21 -10.36
CA HIS A 15 12.13 -4.53 -10.91
C HIS A 15 11.55 -3.60 -9.85
N VAL A 16 11.81 -2.32 -9.99
CA VAL A 16 11.37 -1.30 -9.02
C VAL A 16 10.44 -0.32 -9.73
N THR A 17 9.26 -0.15 -9.17
CA THR A 17 8.30 0.84 -9.64
C THR A 17 8.27 1.99 -8.64
N HIS A 18 8.45 3.21 -9.15
CA HIS A 18 8.43 4.39 -8.31
C HIS A 18 7.00 4.92 -8.18
N TYR A 19 6.57 5.12 -6.94
CA TYR A 19 5.27 5.71 -6.64
C TYR A 19 5.48 7.01 -5.88
N VAL A 20 5.05 8.12 -6.47
CA VAL A 20 5.19 9.43 -5.83
C VAL A 20 4.03 9.62 -4.86
N MET A 21 4.37 9.72 -3.58
CA MET A 21 3.37 9.87 -2.52
C MET A 21 3.01 11.34 -2.33
N SER A 22 1.73 11.63 -2.47
CA SER A 22 1.13 12.93 -2.19
C SER A 22 -0.18 12.67 -1.46
N PRO A 23 -0.82 13.67 -0.86
CA PRO A 23 -2.11 13.43 -0.21
C PRO A 23 -3.14 12.81 -1.15
N GLY A 24 -3.21 13.30 -2.39
CA GLY A 24 -4.16 12.74 -3.37
C GLY A 24 -3.82 11.34 -3.83
N SER A 25 -2.55 11.06 -4.08
CA SER A 25 -2.13 9.73 -4.53
C SER A 25 -2.24 8.72 -3.39
N LYS A 26 -1.98 9.13 -2.17
CA LYS A 26 -2.16 8.26 -1.00
C LYS A 26 -3.64 7.89 -0.84
N ASP A 27 -4.54 8.85 -0.93
CA ASP A 27 -5.97 8.59 -0.83
C ASP A 27 -6.43 7.59 -1.89
N ARG A 28 -5.93 7.72 -3.10
CA ARG A 28 -6.31 6.81 -4.19
C ARG A 28 -5.93 5.36 -3.90
N ILE A 29 -4.70 5.12 -3.43
CA ILE A 29 -4.28 3.75 -3.14
C ILE A 29 -4.99 3.19 -1.91
N ILE A 30 -5.30 4.04 -0.92
CA ILE A 30 -6.06 3.61 0.25
C ILE A 30 -7.49 3.24 -0.14
N GLN A 31 -8.15 4.03 -0.97
CA GLN A 31 -9.49 3.70 -1.45
C GLN A 31 -9.51 2.40 -2.25
N SER A 32 -8.49 2.18 -3.08
CA SER A 32 -8.35 0.93 -3.80
C SER A 32 -8.20 -0.26 -2.85
N LEU A 33 -7.42 -0.08 -1.77
CA LEU A 33 -7.26 -1.12 -0.76
C LEU A 33 -8.59 -1.41 -0.05
N VAL A 34 -9.32 -0.37 0.33
CA VAL A 34 -10.62 -0.54 1.00
C VAL A 34 -11.58 -1.34 0.13
N LEU A 35 -11.64 -1.02 -1.16
CA LEU A 35 -12.49 -1.77 -2.10
C LEU A 35 -12.04 -3.22 -2.23
N ALA A 36 -10.74 -3.47 -2.27
CA ALA A 36 -10.21 -4.83 -2.34
C ALA A 36 -10.56 -5.64 -1.10
N LEU A 37 -10.51 -5.01 0.08
CA LEU A 37 -10.88 -5.66 1.33
C LEU A 37 -12.38 -5.96 1.38
N GLU A 38 -13.21 -5.01 0.96
CA GLU A 38 -14.66 -5.20 0.93
C GLU A 38 -15.10 -6.31 0.00
N LYS A 39 -14.41 -6.45 -1.14
CA LYS A 39 -14.71 -7.47 -2.13
C LYS A 39 -13.97 -8.78 -1.88
N GLU A 40 -13.19 -8.85 -0.83
CA GLU A 40 -12.38 -10.02 -0.48
C GLU A 40 -11.44 -10.44 -1.61
N GLU A 41 -10.90 -9.46 -2.31
CA GLU A 41 -9.99 -9.68 -3.45
C GLU A 41 -8.52 -9.73 -3.05
N ILE A 42 -8.21 -9.48 -1.77
CA ILE A 42 -6.85 -9.47 -1.27
C ILE A 42 -6.73 -10.36 -0.04
N ARG A 43 -5.63 -11.09 0.04
CA ARG A 43 -5.29 -11.92 1.20
C ARG A 43 -3.89 -11.56 1.67
N PHE A 44 -3.70 -11.59 2.97
CA PHE A 44 -2.40 -11.32 3.58
C PHE A 44 -2.31 -12.08 4.90
N PRO A 45 -1.09 -12.38 5.37
CA PRO A 45 -0.94 -13.11 6.62
C PRO A 45 -1.37 -12.26 7.82
N GLU A 46 -1.73 -12.94 8.90
CA GLU A 46 -2.05 -12.28 10.15
C GLU A 46 -0.80 -11.62 10.70
N TYR A 47 -0.85 -10.29 10.84
CA TYR A 47 0.25 -9.52 11.39
C TYR A 47 -0.32 -8.54 12.42
N PRO A 48 -0.03 -8.72 13.72
CA PRO A 48 -0.67 -7.95 14.77
C PRO A 48 -0.54 -6.44 14.61
N GLN A 49 0.61 -5.95 14.18
CA GLN A 49 0.80 -4.51 13.98
C GLN A 49 -0.09 -3.99 12.84
N LEU A 50 -0.16 -4.73 11.74
CA LEU A 50 -1.03 -4.37 10.62
C LEU A 50 -2.48 -4.33 11.04
N ARG A 51 -2.93 -5.34 11.80
CA ARG A 51 -4.30 -5.37 12.30
C ARG A 51 -4.59 -4.15 13.16
N ARG A 52 -3.70 -3.84 14.11
CA ARG A 52 -3.90 -2.70 15.00
C ARG A 52 -3.98 -1.39 14.23
N GLU A 53 -3.09 -1.21 13.25
CA GLU A 53 -3.06 0.02 12.48
C GLU A 53 -4.28 0.14 11.57
N LEU A 54 -4.76 -0.97 11.00
CA LEU A 54 -5.99 -0.96 10.22
C LEU A 54 -7.21 -0.63 11.07
N GLN A 55 -7.26 -1.12 12.31
CA GLN A 55 -8.39 -0.88 13.20
C GLN A 55 -8.52 0.58 13.61
N VAL A 56 -7.40 1.30 13.72
CA VAL A 56 -7.42 2.71 14.11
C VAL A 56 -7.37 3.67 12.92
N TYR A 57 -7.27 3.14 11.72
CA TYR A 57 -7.24 3.97 10.51
C TYR A 57 -8.57 4.69 10.35
N GLU A 58 -8.53 5.99 10.08
CA GLU A 58 -9.75 6.79 10.02
C GLU A 58 -9.79 7.71 8.82
N THR A 59 -10.99 8.15 8.49
CA THR A 59 -11.25 9.15 7.46
C THR A 59 -11.73 10.43 8.13
N ARG A 60 -11.14 11.56 7.79
CA ARG A 60 -11.52 12.86 8.32
C ARG A 60 -11.90 13.79 7.18
N VAL A 61 -12.91 14.62 7.44
CA VAL A 61 -13.28 15.69 6.51
C VAL A 61 -12.66 16.98 7.03
N LEU A 62 -11.80 17.57 6.20
CA LEU A 62 -11.13 18.82 6.56
C LEU A 62 -12.08 20.02 6.39
N PRO A 63 -11.76 21.18 7.02
CA PRO A 63 -12.57 22.38 6.85
C PRO A 63 -12.77 22.80 5.38
N SER A 64 -11.83 22.44 4.51
CA SER A 64 -11.94 22.70 3.07
C SER A 64 -12.94 21.78 2.37
N GLY A 65 -13.53 20.82 3.07
CA GLY A 65 -14.38 19.78 2.48
C GLY A 65 -13.62 18.61 1.93
N ARG A 66 -12.30 18.66 1.93
CA ARG A 66 -11.46 17.57 1.44
C ARG A 66 -11.43 16.42 2.44
N VAL A 67 -11.45 15.21 1.93
CA VAL A 67 -11.36 14.00 2.75
C VAL A 67 -9.91 13.60 2.90
N GLN A 68 -9.51 13.31 4.13
CA GLN A 68 -8.17 12.84 4.45
C GLN A 68 -8.26 11.53 5.22
N THR A 69 -7.45 10.55 4.82
CA THR A 69 -7.35 9.27 5.53
C THR A 69 -5.99 9.16 6.19
N GLY A 70 -5.94 8.47 7.31
CA GLY A 70 -4.70 8.26 8.02
C GLY A 70 -4.90 7.77 9.43
N ALA A 71 -3.78 7.60 10.14
CA ALA A 71 -3.81 7.23 11.55
C ALA A 71 -4.14 8.46 12.40
N PRO A 72 -4.89 8.26 13.51
CA PRO A 72 -5.10 9.34 14.47
C PRO A 72 -3.80 9.77 15.11
N VAL A 73 -3.80 10.94 15.76
CA VAL A 73 -2.63 11.44 16.46
C VAL A 73 -2.13 10.41 17.48
N GLY A 74 -0.83 10.13 17.47
CA GLY A 74 -0.22 9.15 18.36
C GLY A 74 -0.19 7.74 17.82
N TYR A 75 -0.77 7.49 16.64
CA TYR A 75 -0.76 6.18 15.98
C TYR A 75 0.01 6.26 14.67
N HIS A 76 0.33 5.08 14.13
CA HIS A 76 1.08 4.96 12.89
C HIS A 76 0.22 4.34 11.80
N ASP A 77 0.53 4.62 10.54
CA ASP A 77 -0.17 4.06 9.39
C ASP A 77 0.79 3.41 8.39
N ASP A 78 1.97 3.03 8.84
CA ASP A 78 3.01 2.46 7.98
C ASP A 78 2.57 1.15 7.34
N CYS A 79 1.95 0.25 8.11
CA CYS A 79 1.51 -1.03 7.59
C CYS A 79 0.32 -0.91 6.62
N PRO A 80 -0.72 -0.14 6.93
CA PRO A 80 -1.78 0.10 5.94
C PRO A 80 -1.28 0.74 4.65
N THR A 81 -0.36 1.69 4.74
CA THR A 81 0.22 2.33 3.57
C THR A 81 1.03 1.32 2.74
N ALA A 82 1.84 0.49 3.39
CA ALA A 82 2.60 -0.54 2.72
C ALA A 82 1.68 -1.55 2.02
N LEU A 83 0.62 -1.99 2.70
CA LEU A 83 -0.35 -2.91 2.11
C LEU A 83 -1.06 -2.28 0.90
N ALA A 84 -1.39 -0.99 1.00
CA ALA A 84 -2.01 -0.26 -0.10
C ALA A 84 -1.09 -0.19 -1.31
N LEU A 85 0.21 0.03 -1.09
CA LEU A 85 1.19 0.04 -2.17
C LEU A 85 1.32 -1.33 -2.83
N VAL A 86 1.33 -2.40 -2.04
CA VAL A 86 1.37 -3.76 -2.57
C VAL A 86 0.13 -4.04 -3.42
N ASN A 87 -1.04 -3.69 -2.90
CA ASN A 87 -2.29 -3.87 -3.63
C ASN A 87 -2.28 -3.09 -4.95
N TRP A 88 -1.81 -1.84 -4.92
CA TRP A 88 -1.68 -1.03 -6.13
C TRP A 88 -0.73 -1.68 -7.15
N GLY A 89 0.42 -2.16 -6.69
CA GLY A 89 1.40 -2.80 -7.56
C GLY A 89 0.88 -4.07 -8.20
N LEU A 90 0.20 -4.92 -7.42
CA LEU A 90 -0.37 -6.17 -7.92
C LEU A 90 -1.46 -5.92 -8.96
N ARG A 91 -2.34 -4.96 -8.71
CA ARG A 91 -3.42 -4.63 -9.64
C ARG A 91 -2.88 -4.02 -10.92
N ARG A 92 -1.90 -3.17 -10.81
CA ARG A 92 -1.25 -2.53 -11.95
C ARG A 92 -0.53 -3.53 -12.82
N GLY A 93 0.10 -4.54 -12.19
CA GLY A 93 0.76 -5.62 -12.88
C GLY A 93 -0.15 -6.82 -13.17
N ALA A 94 -1.46 -6.67 -13.01
CA ALA A 94 -2.41 -7.75 -13.27
C ALA A 94 -2.20 -8.29 -14.69
N GLY A 95 -1.99 -9.61 -14.80
CA GLY A 95 -1.62 -10.23 -16.05
C GLY A 95 -0.13 -10.53 -16.16
N SER A 96 0.69 -9.97 -15.27
CA SER A 96 2.09 -10.30 -15.14
C SER A 96 2.25 -11.41 -14.10
N GLY A 97 3.00 -12.45 -14.41
CA GLY A 97 3.24 -13.53 -13.46
C GLY A 97 4.16 -13.15 -12.31
N GLY A 98 4.79 -11.99 -12.36
CA GLY A 98 5.78 -11.58 -11.38
C GLY A 98 5.22 -11.34 -9.99
N GLU A 99 4.01 -10.82 -9.91
CA GLU A 99 3.36 -10.49 -8.65
C GLU A 99 3.06 -11.73 -7.83
N THR A 100 2.49 -12.76 -8.47
CA THR A 100 2.21 -14.03 -7.80
C THR A 100 3.50 -14.66 -7.30
N PHE A 101 4.54 -14.62 -8.13
CA PHE A 101 5.84 -15.14 -7.75
C PHE A 101 6.40 -14.42 -6.52
N ALA A 102 6.27 -13.11 -6.45
CA ALA A 102 6.75 -12.33 -5.32
C ALA A 102 6.06 -12.72 -4.02
N MET A 103 4.76 -12.95 -4.06
CA MET A 103 4.00 -13.37 -2.87
C MET A 103 4.45 -14.74 -2.39
N GLU A 104 4.65 -15.69 -3.29
CA GLU A 104 5.14 -17.02 -2.95
C GLU A 104 6.52 -16.94 -2.30
N ARG A 105 7.36 -16.04 -2.80
CA ARG A 105 8.72 -15.88 -2.31
C ARG A 105 8.76 -15.50 -0.83
N PHE A 106 7.78 -14.74 -0.38
CA PHE A 106 7.69 -14.33 1.02
C PHE A 106 6.92 -15.33 1.88
N GLY A 107 6.50 -16.46 1.31
CA GLY A 107 5.80 -17.51 2.04
C GLY A 107 4.37 -17.15 2.43
N TRP A 108 3.79 -16.19 1.78
CA TRP A 108 2.41 -15.79 2.05
C TRP A 108 1.46 -16.77 1.35
N GLN A 109 0.50 -17.24 2.12
CA GLN A 109 -0.45 -18.24 1.65
C GLN A 109 -1.81 -17.61 1.46
#